data_5cd7344ddb83c0674aeefd2a3beb94ba
#
_entry.id   5cd7344ddb83c0674aeefd2a3beb94ba
#
_cell.length_a   1.000
_cell.length_b   1.000
_cell.length_c   1.000
_cell.angle_alpha   90.00
_cell.angle_beta   90.00
_cell.angle_gamma   90.00
#
_symmetry.space_group_name_H-M   'P 1'
#
loop_
_entity.id
_entity.type
_entity.pdbx_description
1 polymer ?
#
loop_
_entity_poly.entity_id
_entity_poly.type
_entity_poly.pdbx_seq_one_letter_code
_entity_poly.pdbx_strand_id
1 'polypeptide(L)'
;MGITIQQLSVFLENREGRLDEVLSVLAGNDVNIVALSLADTTEYGMLRMIVSDPNKGKAVLKENGITAMLTDVVALRVPHETGSLSRAMHQIVDGEVNIEYMYAFANGEDAS
;
A
#
# COMPACT_ATOMS: atom_id res chain seq x y z
N MET A 1 13.60 1.31 -12.86
CA MET A 1 13.29 2.72 -12.60
C MET A 1 12.09 2.84 -11.67
N GLY A 2 12.18 3.73 -10.69
CA GLY A 2 11.13 3.93 -9.73
C GLY A 2 10.41 5.25 -9.92
N ILE A 3 9.17 5.28 -9.50
CA ILE A 3 8.38 6.51 -9.41
C ILE A 3 7.88 6.65 -7.98
N THR A 4 7.73 7.89 -7.56
CA THR A 4 7.15 8.16 -6.23
C THR A 4 5.64 8.21 -6.36
N ILE A 5 4.98 7.43 -5.54
CA ILE A 5 3.51 7.42 -5.45
C ILE A 5 3.10 7.59 -4.00
N GLN A 6 1.85 7.92 -3.76
CA GLN A 6 1.36 8.06 -2.40
C GLN A 6 0.68 6.79 -1.95
N GLN A 7 1.05 6.33 -0.77
CA GLN A 7 0.45 5.19 -0.12
C GLN A 7 -0.52 5.68 0.94
N LEU A 8 -1.68 5.04 0.99
CA LEU A 8 -2.68 5.32 2.00
C LEU A 8 -2.52 4.30 3.13
N SER A 9 -2.29 4.78 4.35
CA SER A 9 -2.14 3.92 5.53
C SER A 9 -3.28 4.16 6.49
N VAL A 10 -3.91 3.08 6.95
CA VAL A 10 -5.03 3.14 7.89
C VAL A 10 -4.69 2.28 9.09
N PHE A 11 -4.82 2.87 10.27
CA PHE A 11 -4.64 2.18 11.53
C PHE A 11 -5.99 1.54 11.90
N LEU A 12 -6.04 0.21 11.97
CA LEU A 12 -7.26 -0.52 12.27
C LEU A 12 -7.25 -1.02 13.71
N GLU A 13 -8.29 -0.67 14.46
CA GLU A 13 -8.51 -1.28 15.74
C GLU A 13 -8.89 -2.74 15.52
N ASN A 14 -8.47 -3.62 16.41
CA ASN A 14 -8.82 -5.03 16.32
C ASN A 14 -10.29 -5.22 16.71
N ARG A 15 -11.15 -4.86 15.77
CA ARG A 15 -12.60 -4.88 15.93
C ARG A 15 -13.21 -5.56 14.71
N GLU A 16 -14.13 -6.46 14.95
CA GLU A 16 -14.81 -7.18 13.89
C GLU A 16 -15.45 -6.22 12.89
N GLY A 17 -15.25 -6.50 11.61
CA GLY A 17 -15.83 -5.71 10.52
C GLY A 17 -15.11 -4.42 10.18
N ARG A 18 -14.03 -4.07 10.90
CA ARG A 18 -13.34 -2.80 10.63
C ARG A 18 -12.67 -2.75 9.27
N LEU A 19 -12.03 -3.84 8.87
CA LEU A 19 -11.42 -3.92 7.54
C LEU A 19 -12.48 -3.82 6.44
N ASP A 20 -13.58 -4.55 6.59
CA ASP A 20 -14.67 -4.50 5.62
C ASP A 20 -15.25 -3.09 5.52
N GLU A 21 -15.39 -2.40 6.64
CA GLU A 21 -15.87 -1.02 6.66
C GLU A 21 -14.97 -0.09 5.83
N VAL A 22 -13.65 -0.19 6.00
CA VAL A 22 -12.70 0.62 5.22
C VAL A 22 -12.83 0.33 3.74
N LEU A 23 -12.84 -0.94 3.37
CA LEU A 23 -12.93 -1.32 1.96
C LEU A 23 -14.26 -0.89 1.34
N SER A 24 -15.35 -0.98 2.10
CA SER A 24 -16.69 -0.58 1.64
C SER A 24 -16.78 0.93 1.40
N VAL A 25 -16.18 1.73 2.27
CA VAL A 25 -16.16 3.19 2.10
C VAL A 25 -15.43 3.56 0.82
N LEU A 26 -14.28 2.95 0.58
CA LEU A 26 -13.52 3.24 -0.63
C LEU A 26 -14.27 2.82 -1.89
N ALA A 27 -14.84 1.62 -1.88
CA ALA A 27 -15.61 1.12 -3.02
C ALA A 27 -16.84 1.98 -3.31
N GLY A 28 -17.54 2.40 -2.27
CA GLY A 28 -18.74 3.23 -2.40
C GLY A 28 -18.48 4.63 -2.93
N ASN A 29 -17.20 5.06 -2.93
CA ASN A 29 -16.81 6.37 -3.42
C ASN A 29 -15.90 6.28 -4.66
N ASP A 30 -15.96 5.16 -5.35
CA ASP A 30 -15.21 4.95 -6.60
C ASP A 30 -13.68 5.04 -6.43
N VAL A 31 -13.17 4.69 -5.28
CA VAL A 31 -11.73 4.59 -5.05
C VAL A 31 -11.33 3.13 -5.21
N ASN A 32 -10.59 2.83 -6.25
CA ASN A 32 -10.16 1.48 -6.55
C ASN A 32 -8.86 1.14 -5.82
N ILE A 33 -8.77 -0.08 -5.30
CA ILE A 33 -7.58 -0.56 -4.60
C ILE A 33 -6.72 -1.32 -5.60
N VAL A 34 -5.49 -0.84 -5.81
CA VAL A 34 -4.54 -1.44 -6.72
C VAL A 34 -3.70 -2.49 -6.01
N ALA A 35 -3.33 -2.22 -4.77
CA ALA A 35 -2.53 -3.14 -3.96
C ALA A 35 -2.82 -2.88 -2.49
N LEU A 36 -2.72 -3.90 -1.67
CA LEU A 36 -2.87 -3.72 -0.24
C LEU A 36 -2.00 -4.71 0.53
N SER A 37 -1.66 -4.31 1.74
CA SER A 37 -0.90 -5.13 2.68
C SER A 37 -1.46 -4.88 4.07
N LEU A 38 -1.68 -5.94 4.81
CA LEU A 38 -2.19 -5.86 6.18
C LEU A 38 -1.17 -6.47 7.13
N ALA A 39 -0.66 -5.66 8.05
CA ALA A 39 0.18 -6.11 9.14
C ALA A 39 -0.65 -6.09 10.40
N ASP A 40 -0.71 -7.20 11.11
CA ASP A 40 -1.67 -7.41 12.18
C ASP A 40 -0.96 -7.82 13.47
N THR A 41 -1.45 -7.27 14.59
CA THR A 41 -1.08 -7.72 15.93
C THR A 41 -2.36 -8.14 16.65
N THR A 42 -2.24 -8.54 17.93
CA THR A 42 -3.42 -8.93 18.70
C THR A 42 -4.35 -7.76 19.01
N GLU A 43 -3.85 -6.54 18.99
CA GLU A 43 -4.62 -5.35 19.39
C GLU A 43 -5.02 -4.47 18.22
N TYR A 44 -4.21 -4.42 17.16
CA TYR A 44 -4.49 -3.57 16.02
C TYR A 44 -3.80 -4.09 14.76
N GLY A 45 -4.18 -3.50 13.64
CA GLY A 45 -3.54 -3.77 12.35
C GLY A 45 -3.20 -2.47 11.66
N MET A 46 -2.22 -2.53 10.75
CA MET A 46 -1.88 -1.44 9.87
C MET A 46 -2.17 -1.86 8.44
N LEU A 47 -3.13 -1.20 7.82
CA LEU A 47 -3.50 -1.45 6.45
C LEU A 47 -2.81 -0.43 5.56
N ARG A 48 -1.99 -0.91 4.63
CA ARG A 48 -1.31 -0.07 3.65
C ARG A 48 -1.85 -0.36 2.28
N MET A 49 -2.21 0.68 1.55
CA MET A 49 -2.88 0.52 0.26
C MET A 49 -2.32 1.48 -0.77
N ILE A 50 -2.27 1.01 -2.01
CA ILE A 50 -2.13 1.87 -3.17
C ILE A 50 -3.52 1.93 -3.80
N VAL A 51 -4.04 3.13 -3.95
CA VAL A 51 -5.40 3.34 -4.46
C VAL A 51 -5.37 4.27 -5.67
N SER A 52 -6.45 4.25 -6.44
CA SER A 52 -6.55 5.04 -7.67
C SER A 52 -6.52 6.56 -7.44
N ASP A 53 -7.02 7.00 -6.29
CA ASP A 53 -7.04 8.42 -5.94
C ASP A 53 -6.76 8.55 -4.43
N PRO A 54 -5.48 8.71 -4.05
CA PRO A 54 -5.10 8.75 -2.64
C PRO A 54 -5.72 9.89 -1.85
N ASN A 55 -5.81 11.08 -2.43
CA ASN A 55 -6.38 12.23 -1.75
C ASN A 55 -7.87 12.04 -1.49
N LYS A 56 -8.59 11.55 -2.47
CA LYS A 56 -10.01 11.22 -2.33
C LYS A 56 -10.21 10.11 -1.30
N GLY A 57 -9.36 9.08 -1.35
CA GLY A 57 -9.43 7.98 -0.39
C GLY A 57 -9.28 8.48 1.04
N LYS A 58 -8.30 9.32 1.30
CA LYS A 58 -8.09 9.91 2.62
C LYS A 58 -9.31 10.73 3.05
N ALA A 59 -9.85 11.54 2.16
CA ALA A 59 -10.98 12.41 2.47
C ALA A 59 -12.25 11.62 2.81
N VAL A 60 -12.59 10.62 2.01
CA VAL A 60 -13.82 9.85 2.25
C VAL A 60 -13.71 8.99 3.51
N LEU A 61 -12.53 8.49 3.81
CA LEU A 61 -12.32 7.76 5.07
C LEU A 61 -12.50 8.69 6.25
N LYS A 62 -11.95 9.90 6.19
CA LYS A 62 -12.11 10.89 7.24
C LYS A 62 -13.57 11.24 7.48
N GLU A 63 -14.35 11.39 6.41
CA GLU A 63 -15.78 11.67 6.51
C GLU A 63 -16.53 10.55 7.24
N ASN A 64 -16.00 9.35 7.24
CA ASN A 64 -16.57 8.18 7.90
C ASN A 64 -15.89 7.86 9.23
N GLY A 65 -15.16 8.81 9.79
CA GLY A 65 -14.54 8.65 11.10
C GLY A 65 -13.28 7.78 11.10
N ILE A 66 -12.68 7.57 9.94
CA ILE A 66 -11.50 6.72 9.80
C ILE A 66 -10.30 7.59 9.45
N THR A 67 -9.29 7.57 10.31
CA THR A 67 -8.08 8.35 10.09
C THR A 67 -7.13 7.58 9.18
N ALA A 68 -6.68 8.24 8.13
CA ALA A 68 -5.72 7.67 7.19
C ALA A 68 -4.58 8.66 6.98
N MET A 69 -3.41 8.14 6.64
CA MET A 69 -2.22 8.93 6.37
C MET A 69 -1.72 8.66 4.96
N LEU A 70 -1.17 9.71 4.33
CA LEU A 70 -0.52 9.57 3.04
C LEU A 70 0.98 9.58 3.25
N THR A 71 1.67 8.64 2.63
CA THR A 71 3.12 8.50 2.72
C THR A 71 3.67 8.33 1.31
N ASP A 72 4.75 9.03 1.01
CA ASP A 72 5.42 8.84 -0.27
C ASP A 72 6.18 7.52 -0.24
N VAL A 73 5.94 6.68 -1.23
CA VAL A 73 6.64 5.41 -1.39
C VAL A 73 7.15 5.32 -2.81
N VAL A 74 8.15 4.47 -3.01
CA VAL A 74 8.72 4.25 -4.34
C VAL A 74 8.15 2.99 -4.93
N ALA A 75 7.57 3.11 -6.13
CA ALA A 75 7.10 1.97 -6.89
C ALA A 75 8.14 1.63 -7.94
N LEU A 76 8.56 0.39 -7.97
CA LEU A 76 9.52 -0.12 -8.94
C LEU A 76 8.84 -1.14 -9.82
N ARG A 77 9.06 -1.02 -11.12
CA ARG A 77 8.65 -2.06 -12.05
C ARG A 77 9.84 -2.98 -12.27
N VAL A 78 9.64 -4.26 -12.02
CA VAL A 78 10.71 -5.26 -12.09
C VAL A 78 10.27 -6.33 -13.09
N PRO A 79 11.13 -6.73 -14.04
CA PRO A 79 10.77 -7.82 -14.95
C PRO A 79 10.42 -9.09 -14.18
N HIS A 80 9.44 -9.82 -14.67
CA HIS A 80 9.00 -11.05 -14.01
C HIS A 80 9.93 -12.20 -14.41
N GLU A 81 11.16 -12.13 -13.92
CA GLU A 81 12.24 -13.08 -14.20
C GLU A 81 12.95 -13.45 -12.92
N THR A 82 13.56 -14.63 -12.91
CA THR A 82 14.36 -15.08 -11.77
C THR A 82 15.48 -14.09 -11.47
N GLY A 83 15.56 -13.67 -10.23
CA GLY A 83 16.62 -12.78 -9.75
C GLY A 83 16.38 -11.29 -9.97
N SER A 84 15.33 -10.90 -10.69
CA SER A 84 15.04 -9.49 -10.94
C SER A 84 14.81 -8.70 -9.66
N LEU A 85 14.02 -9.24 -8.75
CA LEU A 85 13.76 -8.58 -7.47
C LEU A 85 15.03 -8.44 -6.65
N SER A 86 15.86 -9.47 -6.63
CA SER A 86 17.14 -9.44 -5.91
C SER A 86 18.05 -8.33 -6.46
N ARG A 87 18.12 -8.19 -7.78
CA ARG A 87 18.92 -7.13 -8.39
C ARG A 87 18.39 -5.74 -8.04
N ALA A 88 17.08 -5.57 -8.05
CA ALA A 88 16.47 -4.30 -7.67
C ALA A 88 16.78 -3.97 -6.21
N MET A 89 16.71 -4.95 -5.32
CA MET A 89 17.01 -4.77 -3.90
C MET A 89 18.47 -4.39 -3.69
N HIS A 90 19.38 -4.97 -4.47
CA HIS A 90 20.80 -4.64 -4.40
C HIS A 90 21.04 -3.16 -4.70
N GLN A 91 20.37 -2.61 -5.70
CA GLN A 91 20.51 -1.21 -6.04
C GLN A 91 20.02 -0.30 -4.92
N ILE A 92 18.95 -0.69 -4.23
CA ILE A 92 18.41 0.07 -3.11
C ILE A 92 19.39 0.04 -1.93
N VAL A 93 19.92 -1.11 -1.61
CA VAL A 93 20.89 -1.26 -0.51
C VAL A 93 22.16 -0.46 -0.79
N ASP A 94 22.65 -0.50 -2.03
CA ASP A 94 23.84 0.26 -2.42
C ASP A 94 23.61 1.78 -2.28
N GLY A 95 22.37 2.23 -2.34
CA GLY A 95 22.00 3.61 -2.09
C GLY A 95 21.86 3.99 -0.61
N GLU A 96 22.23 3.07 0.28
CA GLU A 96 22.14 3.27 1.74
C GLU A 96 20.73 3.56 2.24
N VAL A 97 19.74 2.94 1.62
CA VAL A 97 18.33 3.10 1.98
C VAL A 97 17.90 1.95 2.89
N ASN A 98 17.30 2.29 4.01
CA ASN A 98 16.69 1.30 4.89
C ASN A 98 15.28 0.98 4.40
N ILE A 99 14.95 -0.30 4.39
CA ILE A 99 13.62 -0.75 4.00
C ILE A 99 12.84 -1.07 5.25
N GLU A 100 11.78 -0.30 5.51
CA GLU A 100 10.91 -0.52 6.66
C GLU A 100 9.82 -1.55 6.35
N TYR A 101 9.31 -1.53 5.12
CA TYR A 101 8.34 -2.50 4.65
C TYR A 101 8.31 -2.48 3.12
N MET A 102 7.84 -3.56 2.56
CA MET A 102 7.63 -3.65 1.12
C MET A 102 6.56 -4.68 0.82
N TYR A 103 5.94 -4.54 -0.35
CA TYR A 103 5.04 -5.56 -0.87
C TYR A 103 5.15 -5.54 -2.40
N ALA A 104 4.88 -6.68 -3.00
CA ALA A 104 5.02 -6.85 -4.43
C ALA A 104 3.81 -7.61 -4.99
N PHE A 105 3.53 -7.37 -6.25
CA PHE A 105 2.50 -8.12 -6.95
C PHE A 105 2.89 -8.23 -8.42
N ALA A 106 2.43 -9.30 -9.05
CA ALA A 106 2.65 -9.49 -10.46
C ALA A 106 1.52 -8.81 -11.24
N ASN A 107 1.89 -8.10 -12.31
CA ASN A 107 0.93 -7.42 -13.16
C ASN A 107 1.32 -7.67 -14.62
N GLY A 108 0.74 -8.72 -15.22
CA GLY A 108 1.12 -9.13 -16.55
C GLY A 108 2.51 -9.77 -16.55
N GLU A 109 3.43 -9.23 -17.32
CA GLU A 109 4.78 -9.78 -17.46
C GLU A 109 5.75 -9.24 -16.41
N ASP A 110 5.36 -8.19 -15.70
CA ASP A 110 6.22 -7.52 -14.71
C ASP A 110 5.68 -7.72 -13.30
N ALA A 111 6.59 -7.64 -12.32
CA ALA A 111 6.24 -7.60 -10.92
C ALA A 111 6.53 -6.22 -10.35
N SER A 112 5.74 -5.81 -9.38
CA SER A 112 5.89 -4.49 -8.74
C SER A 112 6.06 -4.62 -7.24
#